data_a3be68ac39b6c0272d6366b8cc9bce6a
#
_entry.id   a3be68ac39b6c0272d6366b8cc9bce6a
#
_cell.length_a   1.000
_cell.length_b   1.000
_cell.length_c   1.000
_cell.angle_alpha   90.00
_cell.angle_beta   90.00
_cell.angle_gamma   90.00
#
_symmetry.space_group_name_H-M   'P 1'
#
loop_
_entity.id
_entity.type
_entity.pdbx_description
1 polymer ?
#
loop_
_entity_poly.entity_id
_entity_poly.type
_entity_poly.pdbx_seq_one_letter_code
_entity_poly.pdbx_strand_id
1 'polypeptide(L)'
;VSATFVFVLLINQNEANEDEILRVLLSLILGIPLMFSAEIFEERKRLPRFLAVGLCLVYILGFYYFSTKDNSLFENQIFVIKYLVLLITAHLIAAVAPYFLEKNIPAFWQYNKNLFLGIFTSLLYSVTLAIGHTLAILGIKELFELEISEKWFGYTWAICIGTVNTLIFLSKIPDLSEIDKENDFPLPLKYFTQYVLLPLVAVYLLILLAYTFKILGMWSLPKGYVSIMVLASAVFGILAFLLIYPLKDSNNWVRNFTRYYYITLLPLVILMAVSIYVRISQYGVTEP
;
A
#
# COMPACT_ATOMS: atom_id res chain seq x y z
N VAL A 1 -1.29 15.40 -10.48
CA VAL A 1 -0.68 16.40 -11.37
C VAL A 1 0.47 17.13 -10.67
N SER A 2 0.27 17.76 -9.50
CA SER A 2 1.33 18.49 -8.79
C SER A 2 2.53 17.60 -8.44
N ALA A 3 2.32 16.41 -7.87
CA ALA A 3 3.38 15.47 -7.57
C ALA A 3 4.15 15.02 -8.84
N THR A 4 3.45 14.78 -9.94
CA THR A 4 4.07 14.45 -11.24
C THR A 4 4.95 15.58 -11.73
N PHE A 5 4.47 16.82 -11.63
CA PHE A 5 5.25 18.01 -12.03
C PHE A 5 6.52 18.14 -11.19
N VAL A 6 6.43 17.99 -9.86
CA VAL A 6 7.59 18.05 -8.96
C VAL A 6 8.58 16.92 -9.26
N PHE A 7 8.08 15.70 -9.57
CA PHE A 7 8.96 14.61 -9.96
C PHE A 7 9.70 14.87 -11.28
N VAL A 8 9.04 15.50 -12.25
CA VAL A 8 9.68 15.95 -13.50
C VAL A 8 10.74 17.03 -13.22
N LEU A 9 10.50 17.94 -12.26
CA LEU A 9 11.52 18.89 -11.82
C LEU A 9 12.72 18.17 -11.21
N LEU A 10 12.50 17.14 -10.38
CA LEU A 10 13.57 16.37 -9.76
C LEU A 10 14.50 15.71 -10.81
N ILE A 11 13.94 15.16 -11.90
CA ILE A 11 14.71 14.58 -13.01
C ILE A 11 15.62 15.63 -13.70
N ASN A 12 15.27 16.89 -13.61
CA ASN A 12 15.99 17.98 -14.30
C ASN A 12 16.96 18.78 -13.42
N GLN A 13 16.97 18.52 -12.12
CA GLN A 13 17.78 19.28 -11.17
C GLN A 13 19.22 18.76 -11.07
N ASN A 14 20.11 19.65 -10.60
CA ASN A 14 21.45 19.33 -10.16
C ASN A 14 21.42 19.04 -8.66
N GLU A 15 22.39 18.27 -8.15
CA GLU A 15 22.46 17.70 -6.79
C GLU A 15 22.18 18.70 -5.63
N ALA A 16 22.41 20.01 -5.81
CA ALA A 16 22.33 20.99 -4.72
C ALA A 16 20.93 21.21 -4.11
N ASN A 17 19.83 20.88 -4.82
CA ASN A 17 18.44 21.09 -4.36
C ASN A 17 17.61 19.81 -4.36
N GLU A 18 18.25 18.66 -4.53
CA GLU A 18 17.58 17.37 -4.69
C GLU A 18 16.75 17.01 -3.45
N ASP A 19 17.32 17.13 -2.27
CA ASP A 19 16.65 16.79 -1.01
C ASP A 19 15.41 17.68 -0.76
N GLU A 20 15.47 18.97 -1.09
CA GLU A 20 14.33 19.88 -0.88
C GLU A 20 13.17 19.54 -1.82
N ILE A 21 13.46 19.30 -3.10
CA ILE A 21 12.46 18.91 -4.09
C ILE A 21 11.86 17.54 -3.71
N LEU A 22 12.69 16.64 -3.22
CA LEU A 22 12.24 15.32 -2.75
C LEU A 22 11.30 15.44 -1.54
N ARG A 23 11.58 16.30 -0.55
CA ARG A 23 10.67 16.56 0.58
C ARG A 23 9.32 17.07 0.11
N VAL A 24 9.31 18.01 -0.86
CA VAL A 24 8.07 18.52 -1.46
C VAL A 24 7.33 17.37 -2.17
N LEU A 25 8.02 16.55 -2.94
CA LEU A 25 7.43 15.42 -3.64
C LEU A 25 6.80 14.42 -2.67
N LEU A 26 7.53 14.00 -1.63
CA LEU A 26 7.03 13.08 -0.61
C LEU A 26 5.82 13.66 0.14
N SER A 27 5.84 14.97 0.43
CA SER A 27 4.70 15.67 1.04
C SER A 27 3.46 15.65 0.13
N LEU A 28 3.63 15.87 -1.17
CA LEU A 28 2.53 15.82 -2.14
C LEU A 28 1.98 14.39 -2.32
N ILE A 29 2.85 13.38 -2.34
CA ILE A 29 2.43 11.98 -2.41
C ILE A 29 1.59 11.61 -1.17
N LEU A 30 2.02 12.02 0.02
CA LEU A 30 1.28 11.83 1.26
C LEU A 30 -0.07 12.57 1.24
N GLY A 31 -0.12 13.73 0.57
CA GLY A 31 -1.32 14.53 0.41
C GLY A 31 -2.42 13.84 -0.43
N ILE A 32 -2.07 12.94 -1.36
CA ILE A 32 -3.06 12.31 -2.25
C ILE A 32 -4.13 11.54 -1.46
N PRO A 33 -3.81 10.52 -0.63
CA PRO A 33 -4.81 9.79 0.13
C PRO A 33 -5.50 10.64 1.20
N LEU A 34 -4.82 11.65 1.76
CA LEU A 34 -5.41 12.55 2.75
C LEU A 34 -6.47 13.46 2.13
N MET A 35 -6.18 14.10 1.00
CA MET A 35 -7.14 14.96 0.31
C MET A 35 -8.32 14.15 -0.24
N PHE A 36 -8.07 12.95 -0.74
CA PHE A 36 -9.12 12.00 -1.09
C PHE A 36 -10.03 11.71 0.12
N SER A 37 -9.45 11.44 1.29
CA SER A 37 -10.22 11.22 2.52
C SER A 37 -11.06 12.45 2.91
N ALA A 38 -10.52 13.66 2.73
CA ALA A 38 -11.21 14.90 3.03
C ALA A 38 -12.49 15.07 2.18
N GLU A 39 -12.42 14.79 0.88
CA GLU A 39 -13.60 14.81 -0.01
C GLU A 39 -14.64 13.76 0.42
N ILE A 40 -14.21 12.55 0.79
CA ILE A 40 -15.12 11.49 1.28
C ILE A 40 -15.82 11.91 2.60
N PHE A 41 -15.08 12.53 3.53
CA PHE A 41 -15.68 13.03 4.78
C PHE A 41 -16.70 14.14 4.53
N GLU A 42 -16.47 15.00 3.54
CA GLU A 42 -17.42 16.02 3.12
C GLU A 42 -18.67 15.40 2.48
N GLU A 43 -18.49 14.48 1.52
CA GLU A 43 -19.59 13.80 0.82
C GLU A 43 -20.53 13.09 1.81
N ARG A 44 -19.97 12.44 2.83
CA ARG A 44 -20.73 11.81 3.92
C ARG A 44 -21.18 12.80 5.01
N LYS A 45 -20.95 14.11 4.84
CA LYS A 45 -21.33 15.18 5.79
C LYS A 45 -20.80 14.96 7.21
N ARG A 46 -19.63 14.34 7.32
CA ARG A 46 -18.98 14.04 8.62
C ARG A 46 -18.18 15.23 9.14
N LEU A 47 -17.48 15.91 8.24
CA LEU A 47 -16.70 17.11 8.52
C LEU A 47 -16.94 18.14 7.43
N PRO A 48 -17.07 19.44 7.79
CA PRO A 48 -17.12 20.49 6.78
C PRO A 48 -15.77 20.54 6.03
N ARG A 49 -15.83 20.78 4.72
CA ARG A 49 -14.69 20.75 3.80
C ARG A 49 -13.48 21.52 4.33
N PHE A 50 -13.69 22.73 4.84
CA PHE A 50 -12.61 23.57 5.31
C PHE A 50 -11.84 22.96 6.50
N LEU A 51 -12.53 22.24 7.41
CA LEU A 51 -11.90 21.53 8.52
C LEU A 51 -11.15 20.30 8.03
N ALA A 52 -11.76 19.49 7.16
CA ALA A 52 -11.13 18.29 6.62
C ALA A 52 -9.85 18.64 5.85
N VAL A 53 -9.92 19.62 4.94
CA VAL A 53 -8.75 20.12 4.20
C VAL A 53 -7.73 20.77 5.14
N GLY A 54 -8.17 21.55 6.12
CA GLY A 54 -7.28 22.15 7.11
C GLY A 54 -6.47 21.12 7.89
N LEU A 55 -7.09 20.03 8.35
CA LEU A 55 -6.41 18.93 9.04
C LEU A 55 -5.40 18.23 8.12
N CYS A 56 -5.77 17.98 6.85
CA CYS A 56 -4.85 17.42 5.86
C CYS A 56 -3.63 18.33 5.64
N LEU A 57 -3.83 19.63 5.51
CA LEU A 57 -2.75 20.60 5.35
C LEU A 57 -1.83 20.63 6.59
N VAL A 58 -2.39 20.61 7.79
CA VAL A 58 -1.59 20.54 9.03
C VAL A 58 -0.74 19.27 9.05
N TYR A 59 -1.31 18.14 8.63
CA TYR A 59 -0.56 16.88 8.57
C TYR A 59 0.59 16.94 7.55
N ILE A 60 0.33 17.45 6.34
CA ILE A 60 1.32 17.58 5.26
C ILE A 60 2.42 18.57 5.64
N LEU A 61 2.06 19.74 6.17
CA LEU A 61 3.02 20.75 6.61
C LEU A 61 3.83 20.27 7.83
N GLY A 62 3.20 19.54 8.73
CA GLY A 62 3.88 18.88 9.85
C GLY A 62 4.93 17.90 9.36
N PHE A 63 4.58 17.02 8.41
CA PHE A 63 5.55 16.10 7.81
C PHE A 63 6.70 16.86 7.14
N TYR A 64 6.39 17.87 6.31
CA TYR A 64 7.41 18.68 5.65
C TYR A 64 8.38 19.33 6.67
N TYR A 65 7.85 19.97 7.70
CA TYR A 65 8.65 20.61 8.75
C TYR A 65 9.55 19.62 9.50
N PHE A 66 9.01 18.44 9.87
CA PHE A 66 9.81 17.43 10.56
C PHE A 66 10.86 16.79 9.65
N SER A 67 10.57 16.63 8.36
CA SER A 67 11.52 16.09 7.39
C SER A 67 12.71 17.02 7.11
N THR A 68 12.60 18.34 7.37
CA THR A 68 13.72 19.28 7.21
C THR A 68 14.85 19.06 8.21
N LYS A 69 14.60 18.31 9.29
CA LYS A 69 15.60 17.99 10.30
C LYS A 69 16.47 16.79 9.93
N ASP A 70 16.06 15.99 8.96
CA ASP A 70 16.79 14.83 8.48
C ASP A 70 17.62 15.22 7.26
N ASN A 71 18.93 15.02 7.31
CA ASN A 71 19.84 15.15 6.17
C ASN A 71 19.87 13.80 5.44
N SER A 72 20.02 13.82 4.09
CA SER A 72 20.07 12.61 3.25
C SER A 72 18.89 11.64 3.49
N LEU A 73 17.70 11.99 3.00
CA LEU A 73 16.43 11.34 3.31
C LEU A 73 16.40 9.84 3.04
N PHE A 74 16.96 9.36 1.93
CA PHE A 74 16.93 7.94 1.58
C PHE A 74 18.05 7.10 2.20
N GLU A 75 19.11 7.72 2.66
CA GLU A 75 20.16 7.01 3.39
C GLU A 75 19.76 6.73 4.83
N ASN A 76 18.81 7.52 5.36
CA ASN A 76 18.27 7.33 6.71
C ASN A 76 17.12 6.30 6.69
N GLN A 77 17.40 5.05 7.06
CA GLN A 77 16.41 3.98 7.13
C GLN A 77 15.25 4.31 8.08
N ILE A 78 15.50 5.03 9.17
CA ILE A 78 14.47 5.44 10.14
C ILE A 78 13.49 6.41 9.45
N PHE A 79 13.99 7.36 8.65
CA PHE A 79 13.14 8.27 7.90
C PHE A 79 12.23 7.53 6.93
N VAL A 80 12.77 6.57 6.16
CA VAL A 80 11.99 5.75 5.23
C VAL A 80 10.89 4.97 5.95
N ILE A 81 11.20 4.34 7.08
CA ILE A 81 10.20 3.62 7.88
C ILE A 81 9.11 4.57 8.40
N LYS A 82 9.47 5.71 8.96
CA LYS A 82 8.51 6.72 9.42
C LYS A 82 7.60 7.19 8.29
N TYR A 83 8.16 7.49 7.13
CA TYR A 83 7.38 7.88 5.96
C TYR A 83 6.40 6.80 5.51
N LEU A 84 6.84 5.55 5.43
CA LEU A 84 5.96 4.42 5.09
C LEU A 84 4.82 4.24 6.09
N VAL A 85 5.08 4.38 7.39
CA VAL A 85 4.03 4.33 8.42
C VAL A 85 3.02 5.47 8.23
N LEU A 86 3.48 6.69 7.98
CA LEU A 86 2.59 7.82 7.71
C LEU A 86 1.77 7.62 6.44
N LEU A 87 2.38 7.10 5.38
CA LEU A 87 1.70 6.81 4.11
C LEU A 87 0.64 5.72 4.27
N ILE A 88 0.96 4.64 4.98
CA ILE A 88 -0.01 3.57 5.31
C ILE A 88 -1.15 4.15 6.14
N THR A 89 -0.85 4.97 7.14
CA THR A 89 -1.87 5.63 7.98
C THR A 89 -2.82 6.48 7.14
N ALA A 90 -2.30 7.26 6.19
CA ALA A 90 -3.11 8.07 5.29
C ALA A 90 -4.04 7.20 4.39
N HIS A 91 -3.55 6.07 3.90
CA HIS A 91 -4.39 5.12 3.14
C HIS A 91 -5.44 4.42 4.01
N LEU A 92 -5.12 4.10 5.27
CA LEU A 92 -6.10 3.55 6.22
C LEU A 92 -7.19 4.57 6.56
N ILE A 93 -6.85 5.84 6.69
CA ILE A 93 -7.85 6.92 6.85
C ILE A 93 -8.79 6.93 5.63
N ALA A 94 -8.26 6.86 4.40
CA ALA A 94 -9.07 6.79 3.19
C ALA A 94 -9.99 5.57 3.15
N ALA A 95 -9.49 4.41 3.61
CA ALA A 95 -10.25 3.17 3.65
C ALA A 95 -11.44 3.21 4.64
N VAL A 96 -11.31 3.96 5.74
CA VAL A 96 -12.32 4.04 6.80
C VAL A 96 -13.23 5.27 6.66
N ALA A 97 -12.79 6.31 5.93
CA ALA A 97 -13.44 7.62 5.87
C ALA A 97 -14.96 7.60 5.69
N PRO A 98 -15.56 6.86 4.72
CA PRO A 98 -17.01 6.93 4.47
C PRO A 98 -17.84 6.28 5.57
N TYR A 99 -17.26 5.34 6.34
CA TYR A 99 -17.95 4.56 7.37
C TYR A 99 -17.42 4.86 8.79
N PHE A 100 -16.68 5.94 8.95
CA PHE A 100 -16.24 6.40 10.26
C PHE A 100 -17.47 6.66 11.14
N LEU A 101 -17.56 5.94 12.26
CA LEU A 101 -18.72 5.93 13.20
C LEU A 101 -19.99 5.23 12.67
N GLU A 102 -19.97 4.61 11.51
CA GLU A 102 -21.07 3.79 10.99
C GLU A 102 -20.76 2.29 11.09
N LYS A 103 -21.77 1.51 11.50
CA LYS A 103 -21.65 0.04 11.60
C LYS A 103 -22.28 -0.67 10.39
N ASN A 104 -21.98 -0.21 9.18
CA ASN A 104 -22.42 -0.87 7.95
C ASN A 104 -21.28 -1.68 7.34
N ILE A 105 -21.08 -2.90 7.85
CA ILE A 105 -19.98 -3.78 7.42
C ILE A 105 -20.08 -4.16 5.93
N PRO A 106 -21.25 -4.50 5.36
CA PRO A 106 -21.37 -4.80 3.94
C PRO A 106 -20.94 -3.63 3.04
N ALA A 107 -21.42 -2.43 3.31
CA ALA A 107 -21.07 -1.25 2.53
C ALA A 107 -19.59 -0.86 2.70
N PHE A 108 -19.04 -0.95 3.92
CA PHE A 108 -17.61 -0.78 4.17
C PHE A 108 -16.77 -1.75 3.33
N TRP A 109 -17.18 -3.02 3.25
CA TRP A 109 -16.50 -4.01 2.43
C TRP A 109 -16.59 -3.68 0.94
N GLN A 110 -17.78 -3.33 0.43
CA GLN A 110 -17.98 -2.94 -0.97
C GLN A 110 -17.11 -1.75 -1.38
N TYR A 111 -17.05 -0.73 -0.54
CA TYR A 111 -16.23 0.44 -0.76
C TYR A 111 -14.75 0.06 -0.89
N ASN A 112 -14.22 -0.68 0.08
CA ASN A 112 -12.81 -1.07 0.07
C ASN A 112 -12.48 -2.06 -1.06
N LYS A 113 -13.41 -2.96 -1.42
CA LYS A 113 -13.31 -3.80 -2.63
C LYS A 113 -13.17 -2.93 -3.88
N ASN A 114 -14.00 -1.91 -4.03
CA ASN A 114 -13.98 -1.03 -5.20
C ASN A 114 -12.70 -0.18 -5.25
N LEU A 115 -12.21 0.32 -4.11
CA LEU A 115 -10.91 0.97 -4.02
C LEU A 115 -9.78 0.04 -4.47
N PHE A 116 -9.75 -1.19 -3.94
CA PHE A 116 -8.74 -2.19 -4.31
C PHE A 116 -8.76 -2.51 -5.81
N LEU A 117 -9.93 -2.77 -6.37
CA LEU A 117 -10.09 -3.04 -7.80
C LEU A 117 -9.75 -1.81 -8.66
N GLY A 118 -10.09 -0.61 -8.19
CA GLY A 118 -9.72 0.64 -8.82
C GLY A 118 -8.20 0.85 -8.87
N ILE A 119 -7.51 0.65 -7.75
CA ILE A 119 -6.03 0.72 -7.67
C ILE A 119 -5.40 -0.33 -8.59
N PHE A 120 -5.84 -1.59 -8.52
CA PHE A 120 -5.29 -2.65 -9.34
C PHE A 120 -5.46 -2.38 -10.84
N THR A 121 -6.66 -1.97 -11.25
CA THR A 121 -6.97 -1.67 -12.66
C THR A 121 -6.18 -0.46 -13.15
N SER A 122 -6.11 0.61 -12.37
CA SER A 122 -5.38 1.81 -12.75
C SER A 122 -3.87 1.54 -12.87
N LEU A 123 -3.32 0.75 -11.94
CA LEU A 123 -1.91 0.34 -11.97
C LEU A 123 -1.62 -0.53 -13.20
N LEU A 124 -2.47 -1.51 -13.50
CA LEU A 124 -2.33 -2.37 -14.68
C LEU A 124 -2.27 -1.55 -15.99
N TYR A 125 -3.18 -0.61 -16.16
CA TYR A 125 -3.22 0.22 -17.36
C TYR A 125 -2.05 1.19 -17.45
N SER A 126 -1.73 1.87 -16.35
CA SER A 126 -0.65 2.86 -16.34
C SER A 126 0.73 2.23 -16.50
N VAL A 127 0.98 1.07 -15.90
CA VAL A 127 2.24 0.31 -16.08
C VAL A 127 2.35 -0.22 -17.50
N THR A 128 1.27 -0.78 -18.05
CA THR A 128 1.26 -1.26 -19.46
C THR A 128 1.55 -0.11 -20.43
N LEU A 129 0.94 1.05 -20.20
CA LEU A 129 1.19 2.25 -21.00
C LEU A 129 2.64 2.73 -20.87
N ALA A 130 3.19 2.77 -19.63
CA ALA A 130 4.57 3.16 -19.38
C ALA A 130 5.57 2.23 -20.08
N ILE A 131 5.35 0.90 -19.98
CA ILE A 131 6.18 -0.10 -20.68
C ILE A 131 6.08 0.08 -22.20
N GLY A 132 4.88 0.23 -22.75
CA GLY A 132 4.67 0.45 -24.17
C GLY A 132 5.40 1.69 -24.70
N HIS A 133 5.32 2.82 -23.99
CA HIS A 133 6.06 4.04 -24.35
C HIS A 133 7.56 3.87 -24.20
N THR A 134 8.02 3.21 -23.14
CA THR A 134 9.45 2.92 -22.94
C THR A 134 10.00 2.09 -24.11
N LEU A 135 9.28 1.05 -24.53
CA LEU A 135 9.67 0.22 -25.69
C LEU A 135 9.64 1.02 -27.00
N ALA A 136 8.67 1.91 -27.18
CA ALA A 136 8.62 2.78 -28.35
C ALA A 136 9.82 3.75 -28.40
N ILE A 137 10.17 4.39 -27.28
CA ILE A 137 11.35 5.27 -27.19
C ILE A 137 12.63 4.48 -27.46
N LEU A 138 12.78 3.27 -26.89
CA LEU A 138 13.92 2.40 -27.15
C LEU A 138 13.98 2.00 -28.64
N GLY A 139 12.84 1.62 -29.22
CA GLY A 139 12.75 1.29 -30.65
C GLY A 139 13.19 2.45 -31.57
N ILE A 140 12.73 3.67 -31.26
CA ILE A 140 13.14 4.87 -32.00
C ILE A 140 14.63 5.10 -31.85
N LYS A 141 15.15 5.03 -30.59
CA LYS A 141 16.58 5.22 -30.30
C LYS A 141 17.47 4.28 -31.12
N GLU A 142 17.14 2.97 -31.08
CA GLU A 142 17.96 1.93 -31.72
C GLU A 142 17.77 1.86 -33.24
N LEU A 143 16.53 2.00 -33.75
CA LEU A 143 16.28 1.87 -35.20
C LEU A 143 16.71 3.08 -36.03
N PHE A 144 16.66 4.27 -35.45
CA PHE A 144 17.01 5.52 -36.13
C PHE A 144 18.35 6.10 -35.67
N GLU A 145 19.07 5.36 -34.79
CA GLU A 145 20.37 5.77 -34.22
C GLU A 145 20.34 7.20 -33.62
N LEU A 146 19.22 7.55 -32.96
CA LEU A 146 19.03 8.87 -32.38
C LEU A 146 19.58 8.92 -30.95
N GLU A 147 20.27 10.00 -30.59
CA GLU A 147 20.67 10.28 -29.21
C GLU A 147 19.48 10.79 -28.40
N ILE A 148 18.74 9.88 -27.78
CA ILE A 148 17.62 10.19 -26.89
C ILE A 148 18.12 10.21 -25.45
N SER A 149 17.92 11.33 -24.76
CA SER A 149 18.28 11.47 -23.35
C SER A 149 17.50 10.49 -22.46
N GLU A 150 18.16 9.87 -21.50
CA GLU A 150 17.53 8.96 -20.53
C GLU A 150 16.42 9.62 -19.68
N LYS A 151 16.42 10.94 -19.58
CA LYS A 151 15.35 11.68 -18.90
C LYS A 151 13.95 11.42 -19.48
N TRP A 152 13.85 11.10 -20.79
CA TRP A 152 12.56 10.78 -21.41
C TRP A 152 11.90 9.54 -20.82
N PHE A 153 12.68 8.54 -20.39
CA PHE A 153 12.15 7.38 -19.69
C PHE A 153 11.56 7.81 -18.33
N GLY A 154 12.29 8.64 -17.58
CA GLY A 154 11.80 9.21 -16.33
C GLY A 154 10.50 10.00 -16.48
N TYR A 155 10.39 10.84 -17.50
CA TYR A 155 9.17 11.60 -17.80
C TYR A 155 7.99 10.69 -18.15
N THR A 156 8.22 9.65 -18.95
CA THR A 156 7.21 8.66 -19.30
C THR A 156 6.63 8.01 -18.05
N TRP A 157 7.49 7.50 -17.17
CA TRP A 157 7.07 6.86 -15.92
C TRP A 157 6.39 7.85 -14.97
N ALA A 158 6.90 9.08 -14.85
CA ALA A 158 6.30 10.13 -14.05
C ALA A 158 4.86 10.44 -14.48
N ILE A 159 4.63 10.60 -15.79
CA ILE A 159 3.31 10.91 -16.34
C ILE A 159 2.38 9.71 -16.20
N CYS A 160 2.82 8.51 -16.58
CA CYS A 160 1.98 7.32 -16.56
C CYS A 160 1.58 6.95 -15.12
N ILE A 161 2.54 6.86 -14.19
CA ILE A 161 2.26 6.45 -12.81
C ILE A 161 1.70 7.60 -11.97
N GLY A 162 2.16 8.84 -12.19
CA GLY A 162 1.69 9.98 -11.43
C GLY A 162 0.33 10.51 -11.89
N THR A 163 0.18 10.80 -13.18
CA THR A 163 -1.03 11.47 -13.69
C THR A 163 -2.04 10.47 -14.22
N VAL A 164 -1.65 9.61 -15.17
CA VAL A 164 -2.60 8.69 -15.83
C VAL A 164 -3.18 7.70 -14.84
N ASN A 165 -2.35 7.10 -13.98
CA ASN A 165 -2.81 6.19 -12.93
C ASN A 165 -3.84 6.86 -12.02
N THR A 166 -3.56 8.09 -11.55
CA THR A 166 -4.47 8.83 -10.68
C THR A 166 -5.81 9.11 -11.38
N LEU A 167 -5.79 9.54 -12.63
CA LEU A 167 -7.02 9.81 -13.39
C LEU A 167 -7.86 8.55 -13.60
N ILE A 168 -7.22 7.42 -13.96
CA ILE A 168 -7.92 6.13 -14.12
C ILE A 168 -8.49 5.69 -12.78
N PHE A 169 -7.72 5.79 -11.67
CA PHE A 169 -8.20 5.44 -10.35
C PHE A 169 -9.43 6.27 -9.96
N LEU A 170 -9.37 7.59 -10.09
CA LEU A 170 -10.49 8.48 -9.76
C LEU A 170 -11.74 8.18 -10.61
N SER A 171 -11.57 7.79 -11.88
CA SER A 171 -12.69 7.39 -12.74
C SER A 171 -13.38 6.07 -12.33
N LYS A 172 -12.76 5.29 -11.43
CA LYS A 172 -13.27 4.00 -10.93
C LYS A 172 -13.88 4.09 -9.55
N ILE A 173 -13.82 5.26 -8.90
CA ILE A 173 -14.45 5.46 -7.61
C ILE A 173 -15.96 5.54 -7.83
N PRO A 174 -16.74 4.63 -7.25
CA PRO A 174 -18.18 4.65 -7.38
C PRO A 174 -18.78 5.75 -6.50
N ASP A 175 -19.97 6.20 -6.87
CA ASP A 175 -20.78 7.06 -6.03
C ASP A 175 -21.09 6.34 -4.70
N LEU A 176 -20.83 7.00 -3.58
CA LEU A 176 -21.05 6.43 -2.25
C LEU A 176 -22.53 6.09 -1.99
N SER A 177 -23.45 6.77 -2.66
CA SER A 177 -24.90 6.50 -2.55
C SER A 177 -25.31 5.20 -3.24
N GLU A 178 -24.55 4.76 -4.25
CA GLU A 178 -24.80 3.51 -4.97
C GLU A 178 -24.15 2.31 -4.27
N ILE A 179 -23.00 2.51 -3.64
CA ILE A 179 -22.28 1.45 -2.89
C ILE A 179 -23.17 0.82 -1.82
N ASP A 180 -23.98 1.61 -1.13
CA ASP A 180 -24.87 1.13 -0.07
C ASP A 180 -25.95 0.15 -0.59
N LYS A 181 -26.19 0.12 -1.91
CA LYS A 181 -27.16 -0.73 -2.59
C LYS A 181 -26.52 -1.92 -3.32
N GLU A 182 -25.19 -1.89 -3.52
CA GLU A 182 -24.48 -2.90 -4.28
C GLU A 182 -24.23 -4.15 -3.45
N ASN A 183 -24.66 -5.32 -3.93
CA ASN A 183 -24.46 -6.60 -3.26
C ASN A 183 -23.68 -7.63 -4.11
N ASP A 184 -23.12 -7.20 -5.24
CA ASP A 184 -22.45 -8.11 -6.16
C ASP A 184 -21.01 -8.38 -5.77
N PHE A 185 -20.67 -9.68 -5.72
CA PHE A 185 -19.30 -10.15 -5.53
C PHE A 185 -18.68 -10.53 -6.89
N PRO A 186 -17.62 -9.83 -7.35
CA PRO A 186 -17.02 -10.09 -8.66
C PRO A 186 -16.46 -11.51 -8.75
N LEU A 187 -16.92 -12.28 -9.75
CA LEU A 187 -16.48 -13.66 -9.96
C LEU A 187 -14.95 -13.79 -10.13
N PRO A 188 -14.25 -12.92 -10.90
CA PRO A 188 -12.80 -12.98 -11.02
C PRO A 188 -12.09 -12.82 -9.68
N LEU A 189 -12.56 -11.91 -8.82
CA LEU A 189 -12.00 -11.71 -7.49
C LEU A 189 -12.22 -12.94 -6.60
N LYS A 190 -13.42 -13.57 -6.70
CA LYS A 190 -13.71 -14.82 -6.02
C LYS A 190 -12.74 -15.91 -6.40
N TYR A 191 -12.57 -16.16 -7.71
CA TYR A 191 -11.69 -17.22 -8.19
C TYR A 191 -10.23 -16.96 -7.84
N PHE A 192 -9.75 -15.72 -8.05
CA PHE A 192 -8.39 -15.35 -7.66
C PHE A 192 -8.15 -15.58 -6.16
N THR A 193 -9.05 -15.11 -5.31
CA THR A 193 -8.86 -15.23 -3.87
C THR A 193 -8.95 -16.69 -3.43
N GLN A 194 -9.97 -17.45 -3.88
CA GLN A 194 -10.19 -18.82 -3.45
C GLN A 194 -9.15 -19.81 -3.98
N TYR A 195 -8.73 -19.68 -5.22
CA TYR A 195 -7.91 -20.69 -5.89
C TYR A 195 -6.44 -20.32 -6.03
N VAL A 196 -6.08 -19.05 -5.82
CA VAL A 196 -4.68 -18.59 -5.89
C VAL A 196 -4.23 -18.09 -4.52
N LEU A 197 -4.87 -17.05 -3.99
CA LEU A 197 -4.36 -16.35 -2.82
C LEU A 197 -4.48 -17.22 -1.53
N LEU A 198 -5.63 -17.82 -1.28
CA LEU A 198 -5.82 -18.64 -0.08
C LEU A 198 -4.93 -19.90 -0.04
N PRO A 199 -4.79 -20.70 -1.12
CA PRO A 199 -3.84 -21.81 -1.13
C PRO A 199 -2.39 -21.33 -0.92
N LEU A 200 -2.00 -20.23 -1.53
CA LEU A 200 -0.66 -19.66 -1.36
C LEU A 200 -0.40 -19.28 0.11
N VAL A 201 -1.34 -18.57 0.74
CA VAL A 201 -1.26 -18.21 2.17
C VAL A 201 -1.21 -19.46 3.04
N ALA A 202 -2.03 -20.48 2.75
CA ALA A 202 -2.05 -21.74 3.50
C ALA A 202 -0.70 -22.47 3.42
N VAL A 203 -0.12 -22.60 2.22
CA VAL A 203 1.22 -23.22 2.03
C VAL A 203 2.28 -22.42 2.81
N TYR A 204 2.24 -21.10 2.74
CA TYR A 204 3.20 -20.26 3.44
C TYR A 204 3.08 -20.38 4.96
N LEU A 205 1.85 -20.44 5.49
CA LEU A 205 1.61 -20.71 6.92
C LEU A 205 2.14 -22.08 7.34
N LEU A 206 1.93 -23.12 6.54
CA LEU A 206 2.46 -24.47 6.82
C LEU A 206 3.98 -24.49 6.88
N ILE A 207 4.66 -23.80 5.96
CA ILE A 207 6.13 -23.66 5.98
C ILE A 207 6.58 -22.99 7.29
N LEU A 208 5.93 -21.89 7.68
CA LEU A 208 6.28 -21.17 8.91
C LEU A 208 6.01 -22.00 10.17
N LEU A 209 4.90 -22.75 10.20
CA LEU A 209 4.60 -23.67 11.30
C LEU A 209 5.64 -24.80 11.38
N ALA A 210 5.97 -25.43 10.25
CA ALA A 210 7.00 -26.47 10.20
C ALA A 210 8.34 -25.95 10.70
N TYR A 211 8.70 -24.70 10.32
CA TYR A 211 9.89 -24.06 10.84
C TYR A 211 9.80 -23.76 12.34
N THR A 212 8.64 -23.36 12.84
CA THR A 212 8.40 -23.18 14.29
C THR A 212 8.64 -24.47 15.06
N PHE A 213 8.08 -25.61 14.58
CA PHE A 213 8.32 -26.92 15.19
C PHE A 213 9.79 -27.35 15.15
N LYS A 214 10.50 -27.04 14.06
CA LYS A 214 11.95 -27.28 13.96
C LYS A 214 12.73 -26.50 15.03
N ILE A 215 12.42 -25.20 15.22
CA ILE A 215 13.05 -24.38 16.25
C ILE A 215 12.82 -24.93 17.65
N LEU A 216 11.58 -25.31 17.95
CA LEU A 216 11.21 -25.88 19.24
C LEU A 216 11.89 -27.24 19.48
N GLY A 217 11.96 -28.11 18.45
CA GLY A 217 12.58 -29.44 18.55
C GLY A 217 14.10 -29.39 18.69
N MET A 218 14.77 -28.44 18.03
CA MET A 218 16.23 -28.28 18.08
C MET A 218 16.67 -27.33 19.19
N TRP A 219 15.73 -26.71 19.91
CA TRP A 219 15.99 -25.66 20.90
C TRP A 219 16.93 -24.57 20.38
N SER A 220 16.75 -24.23 19.10
CA SER A 220 17.59 -23.26 18.38
C SER A 220 16.94 -21.88 18.34
N LEU A 221 17.75 -20.83 18.25
CA LEU A 221 17.24 -19.47 18.12
C LEU A 221 16.72 -19.21 16.70
N PRO A 222 15.58 -18.50 16.54
CA PRO A 222 15.06 -18.16 15.23
C PRO A 222 16.00 -17.20 14.48
N LYS A 223 16.10 -17.38 13.17
CA LYS A 223 16.88 -16.48 12.31
C LYS A 223 16.18 -15.12 12.17
N GLY A 224 16.95 -14.04 12.05
CA GLY A 224 16.42 -12.67 12.05
C GLY A 224 15.39 -12.35 10.96
N TYR A 225 15.44 -13.03 9.79
CA TYR A 225 14.47 -12.82 8.71
C TYR A 225 13.07 -13.44 8.96
N VAL A 226 12.93 -14.27 10.00
CA VAL A 226 11.62 -14.90 10.35
C VAL A 226 10.58 -13.84 10.66
N SER A 227 10.96 -12.74 11.30
CA SER A 227 10.05 -11.63 11.61
C SER A 227 9.40 -11.05 10.35
N ILE A 228 10.20 -10.83 9.30
CA ILE A 228 9.71 -10.31 8.02
C ILE A 228 8.79 -11.31 7.33
N MET A 229 9.14 -12.61 7.39
CA MET A 229 8.31 -13.67 6.80
C MET A 229 6.95 -13.80 7.49
N VAL A 230 6.92 -13.73 8.83
CA VAL A 230 5.67 -13.76 9.59
C VAL A 230 4.84 -12.51 9.31
N LEU A 231 5.46 -11.33 9.26
CA LEU A 231 4.77 -10.08 8.94
C LEU A 231 4.15 -10.13 7.53
N ALA A 232 4.90 -10.57 6.53
CA ALA A 232 4.41 -10.72 5.16
C ALA A 232 3.23 -11.70 5.10
N SER A 233 3.34 -12.86 5.77
CA SER A 233 2.25 -13.84 5.88
C SER A 233 1.00 -13.25 6.53
N ALA A 234 1.16 -12.44 7.58
CA ALA A 234 0.06 -11.77 8.24
C ALA A 234 -0.65 -10.77 7.30
N VAL A 235 0.12 -9.93 6.59
CA VAL A 235 -0.44 -8.94 5.65
C VAL A 235 -1.21 -9.63 4.51
N PHE A 236 -0.60 -10.61 3.83
CA PHE A 236 -1.28 -11.32 2.74
C PHE A 236 -2.49 -12.13 3.21
N GLY A 237 -2.42 -12.74 4.37
CA GLY A 237 -3.53 -13.50 4.93
C GLY A 237 -4.68 -12.61 5.40
N ILE A 238 -4.41 -11.44 5.99
CA ILE A 238 -5.43 -10.45 6.32
C ILE A 238 -6.08 -9.90 5.03
N LEU A 239 -5.28 -9.61 4.00
CA LEU A 239 -5.79 -9.19 2.69
C LEU A 239 -6.71 -10.28 2.11
N ALA A 240 -6.28 -11.54 2.11
CA ALA A 240 -7.08 -12.67 1.65
C ALA A 240 -8.40 -12.79 2.43
N PHE A 241 -8.34 -12.66 3.76
CA PHE A 241 -9.51 -12.64 4.62
C PHE A 241 -10.48 -11.52 4.25
N LEU A 242 -9.98 -10.28 4.11
CA LEU A 242 -10.81 -9.12 3.78
C LEU A 242 -11.48 -9.28 2.42
N LEU A 243 -10.74 -9.77 1.41
CA LEU A 243 -11.26 -9.96 0.05
C LEU A 243 -12.37 -11.03 -0.01
N ILE A 244 -12.34 -12.04 0.87
CA ILE A 244 -13.29 -13.17 0.81
C ILE A 244 -14.37 -13.11 1.89
N TYR A 245 -14.28 -12.13 2.79
CA TYR A 245 -15.15 -12.02 3.97
C TYR A 245 -16.65 -12.17 3.68
N PRO A 246 -17.24 -11.58 2.63
CA PRO A 246 -18.68 -11.73 2.35
C PRO A 246 -19.10 -13.15 1.98
N LEU A 247 -18.15 -13.99 1.55
CA LEU A 247 -18.44 -15.39 1.17
C LEU A 247 -18.38 -16.37 2.35
N LYS A 248 -18.05 -15.91 3.56
CA LYS A 248 -17.88 -16.77 4.76
C LYS A 248 -19.15 -17.56 5.11
N ASP A 249 -20.33 -16.96 4.90
CA ASP A 249 -21.60 -17.55 5.26
C ASP A 249 -22.14 -18.51 4.17
N SER A 250 -21.69 -18.32 2.92
CA SER A 250 -22.10 -19.13 1.76
C SER A 250 -21.13 -20.28 1.43
N ASN A 251 -19.92 -20.29 2.00
CA ASN A 251 -18.89 -21.26 1.64
C ASN A 251 -18.16 -21.78 2.88
N ASN A 252 -18.33 -23.09 3.16
CA ASN A 252 -17.72 -23.76 4.32
C ASN A 252 -16.19 -23.66 4.34
N TRP A 253 -15.55 -23.73 3.18
CA TRP A 253 -14.09 -23.63 3.08
C TRP A 253 -13.58 -22.25 3.49
N VAL A 254 -14.28 -21.20 3.06
CA VAL A 254 -13.96 -19.80 3.44
C VAL A 254 -14.15 -19.61 4.95
N ARG A 255 -15.26 -20.12 5.51
CA ARG A 255 -15.53 -20.04 6.94
C ARG A 255 -14.45 -20.77 7.76
N ASN A 256 -14.02 -21.96 7.32
CA ASN A 256 -12.96 -22.70 7.98
C ASN A 256 -11.61 -21.97 7.87
N PHE A 257 -11.24 -21.44 6.69
CA PHE A 257 -10.05 -20.64 6.54
C PHE A 257 -10.05 -19.43 7.50
N THR A 258 -11.11 -18.64 7.51
CA THR A 258 -11.23 -17.47 8.39
C THR A 258 -11.05 -17.83 9.87
N ARG A 259 -11.60 -18.94 10.31
CA ARG A 259 -11.47 -19.41 11.69
C ARG A 259 -10.06 -19.87 12.03
N TYR A 260 -9.49 -20.74 11.20
CA TYR A 260 -8.19 -21.37 11.48
C TYR A 260 -7.01 -20.46 11.18
N TYR A 261 -7.14 -19.53 10.25
CA TYR A 261 -6.09 -18.58 9.92
C TYR A 261 -5.60 -17.80 11.15
N TYR A 262 -6.49 -17.18 11.89
CA TYR A 262 -6.12 -16.40 13.07
C TYR A 262 -5.57 -17.26 14.21
N ILE A 263 -6.11 -18.47 14.39
CA ILE A 263 -5.58 -19.40 15.38
C ILE A 263 -4.14 -19.82 15.03
N THR A 264 -3.88 -20.06 13.75
CA THR A 264 -2.55 -20.43 13.24
C THR A 264 -1.56 -19.26 13.30
N LEU A 265 -2.05 -18.03 13.13
CA LEU A 265 -1.23 -16.84 13.18
C LEU A 265 -0.70 -16.53 14.60
N LEU A 266 -1.44 -16.87 15.65
CA LEU A 266 -1.05 -16.58 17.04
C LEU A 266 0.34 -17.15 17.41
N PRO A 267 0.65 -18.46 17.22
CA PRO A 267 1.98 -18.97 17.54
C PRO A 267 3.09 -18.33 16.68
N LEU A 268 2.77 -17.93 15.44
CA LEU A 268 3.74 -17.26 14.58
C LEU A 268 4.04 -15.83 15.05
N VAL A 269 3.03 -15.12 15.57
CA VAL A 269 3.26 -13.78 16.18
C VAL A 269 4.12 -13.89 17.44
N ILE A 270 3.91 -14.94 18.25
CA ILE A 270 4.78 -15.22 19.41
C ILE A 270 6.21 -15.50 18.94
N LEU A 271 6.38 -16.33 17.90
CA LEU A 271 7.68 -16.62 17.32
C LEU A 271 8.37 -15.33 16.82
N MET A 272 7.61 -14.44 16.18
CA MET A 272 8.10 -13.14 15.72
C MET A 272 8.57 -12.29 16.91
N ALA A 273 7.80 -12.21 17.98
CA ALA A 273 8.15 -11.47 19.19
C ALA A 273 9.43 -12.02 19.83
N VAL A 274 9.58 -13.35 19.93
CA VAL A 274 10.80 -14.01 20.41
C VAL A 274 11.98 -13.70 19.49
N SER A 275 11.80 -13.76 18.18
CA SER A 275 12.87 -13.44 17.21
C SER A 275 13.36 -12.00 17.35
N ILE A 276 12.46 -11.05 17.53
CA ILE A 276 12.79 -9.63 17.76
C ILE A 276 13.50 -9.46 19.11
N TYR A 277 12.98 -10.07 20.18
CA TYR A 277 13.61 -9.99 21.50
C TYR A 277 15.04 -10.54 21.49
N VAL A 278 15.27 -11.71 20.88
CA VAL A 278 16.59 -12.29 20.74
C VAL A 278 17.55 -11.35 20.00
N ARG A 279 17.08 -10.74 18.92
CA ARG A 279 17.88 -9.78 18.15
C ARG A 279 18.26 -8.56 18.99
N ILE A 280 17.30 -7.98 19.72
CA ILE A 280 17.55 -6.84 20.61
C ILE A 280 18.53 -7.22 21.74
N SER A 281 18.41 -8.44 22.31
CA SER A 281 19.29 -8.88 23.37
C SER A 281 20.72 -9.14 22.91
N GLN A 282 20.92 -9.54 21.65
CA GLN A 282 22.26 -9.83 21.08
C GLN A 282 22.97 -8.59 20.56
N TYR A 283 22.24 -7.66 19.97
CA TYR A 283 22.80 -6.51 19.25
C TYR A 283 22.48 -5.17 19.92
N GLY A 284 21.69 -5.18 21.01
CA GLY A 284 21.14 -3.97 21.62
C GLY A 284 20.04 -3.34 20.76
N VAL A 285 19.44 -2.25 21.27
CA VAL A 285 18.62 -1.36 20.45
C VAL A 285 19.58 -0.50 19.64
N THR A 286 20.08 -1.04 18.54
CA THR A 286 20.85 -0.24 17.59
C THR A 286 19.88 0.64 16.82
N GLU A 287 20.02 1.93 16.98
CA GLU A 287 19.50 2.86 15.97
C GLU A 287 20.26 2.58 14.67
N PRO A 288 19.56 2.35 13.56
CA PRO A 288 20.21 2.12 12.27
C PRO A 288 20.93 3.35 11.78
#